data_32df1cd625df724cf15ee7c48d208138
#
_entry.id   32df1cd625df724cf15ee7c48d208138
#
_cell.length_a   1.000
_cell.length_b   1.000
_cell.length_c   1.000
_cell.angle_alpha   90.00
_cell.angle_beta   90.00
_cell.angle_gamma   90.00
#
_symmetry.space_group_name_H-M   'P 1'
#
loop_
_entity.id
_entity.type
_entity.pdbx_description
1 polymer ?
#
loop_
_entity_poly.entity_id
_entity_poly.type
_entity_poly.pdbx_seq_one_letter_code
_entity_poly.pdbx_strand_id
1 'polypeptide(L)'
;MVRRFSDMLRSLVPPDSETRAKLGKARGMVPAPLAGRIERLVRARRAKLGFTRIPYPIPSGIDAAPEMVSLSTDDVTTREEVGEVNSACLEHARRALFRAIAARPELFRDSIAPGIIGFPVVKEALALQLFAEEPVHVLLIGDPGTGKTVLLQGASELHPISSFGLGSGTSGAGLAVTVKGNDIRPGLLSLADKGLCCIDELNLMAKEDRAPLYSAMEKGFFTYDKAGHHFRFDARVRLLATANPAKTKFTGRTPEELRAELPFDAALLSRFHLLFIMRKPGKEEFLEITRRMVKGASAKPPLDAGLARDYVKHAAVLKVELPAGLEKDISALAESLKEREATFIQEVSPRTIVGLIRLAKASARMELRGAVEKRDIERARDVLLSSLTA
;
A
#
# COMPACT_ATOMS: atom_id res chain seq x y z
N MET A 1 -14.00 -23.87 0.90
CA MET A 1 -13.20 -24.60 -0.12
C MET A 1 -13.31 -23.79 -1.42
N VAL A 2 -12.37 -22.89 -1.65
CA VAL A 2 -12.40 -21.99 -2.84
C VAL A 2 -11.89 -22.81 -4.03
N ARG A 3 -12.78 -23.17 -4.93
CA ARG A 3 -12.39 -23.77 -6.21
C ARG A 3 -11.56 -22.73 -6.96
N ARG A 4 -10.40 -23.14 -7.48
CA ARG A 4 -9.57 -22.27 -8.30
C ARG A 4 -10.39 -21.86 -9.52
N PHE A 5 -10.30 -20.60 -9.94
CA PHE A 5 -11.03 -20.09 -11.10
C PHE A 5 -10.80 -20.97 -12.36
N SER A 6 -9.59 -21.54 -12.53
CA SER A 6 -9.29 -22.52 -13.57
C SER A 6 -10.11 -23.80 -13.46
N ASP A 7 -10.41 -24.27 -12.23
CA ASP A 7 -11.20 -25.50 -12.03
C ASP A 7 -12.68 -25.22 -12.29
N MET A 8 -13.09 -23.99 -11.98
CA MET A 8 -14.42 -23.50 -12.25
C MET A 8 -14.65 -23.29 -13.75
N LEU A 9 -13.70 -22.67 -14.46
CA LEU A 9 -13.76 -22.56 -15.92
C LEU A 9 -13.67 -23.92 -16.62
N ARG A 10 -12.87 -24.88 -16.10
CA ARG A 10 -12.88 -26.27 -16.59
C ARG A 10 -14.22 -26.96 -16.39
N SER A 11 -14.97 -26.60 -15.33
CA SER A 11 -16.34 -27.10 -15.13
C SER A 11 -17.36 -26.45 -16.07
N LEU A 12 -16.97 -25.39 -16.78
CA LEU A 12 -17.80 -24.71 -17.80
C LEU A 12 -17.63 -25.29 -19.22
N VAL A 13 -16.63 -26.15 -19.43
CA VAL A 13 -16.45 -26.88 -20.71
C VAL A 13 -17.14 -28.26 -20.53
N PRO A 14 -18.36 -28.48 -21.05
CA PRO A 14 -19.06 -29.70 -20.77
C PRO A 14 -18.57 -30.87 -21.60
N PRO A 15 -18.22 -31.97 -21.00
CA PRO A 15 -18.29 -33.26 -21.68
C PRO A 15 -19.69 -33.87 -21.62
N ASP A 16 -20.61 -33.39 -20.76
CA ASP A 16 -21.89 -34.02 -20.49
C ASP A 16 -23.07 -33.07 -20.25
N SER A 17 -24.30 -33.68 -20.22
CA SER A 17 -25.55 -32.98 -20.03
C SER A 17 -25.76 -32.37 -18.63
N GLU A 18 -25.06 -32.85 -17.61
CA GLU A 18 -25.19 -32.36 -16.22
C GLU A 18 -24.50 -31.02 -16.04
N THR A 19 -23.35 -30.83 -16.70
CA THR A 19 -22.65 -29.59 -16.73
C THR A 19 -23.41 -28.49 -17.50
N ARG A 20 -24.13 -28.87 -18.59
CA ARG A 20 -25.07 -27.96 -19.31
C ARG A 20 -26.19 -27.44 -18.42
N ALA A 21 -26.74 -28.27 -17.56
CA ALA A 21 -27.81 -27.87 -16.64
C ALA A 21 -27.32 -26.92 -15.55
N LYS A 22 -26.08 -27.09 -15.05
CA LYS A 22 -25.44 -26.20 -14.08
C LYS A 22 -25.10 -24.83 -14.70
N LEU A 23 -24.70 -24.81 -15.98
CA LEU A 23 -24.44 -23.58 -16.75
C LEU A 23 -25.71 -22.76 -17.01
N GLY A 24 -26.84 -23.43 -17.26
CA GLY A 24 -28.13 -22.74 -17.48
C GLY A 24 -28.61 -21.92 -16.27
N LYS A 25 -28.22 -22.30 -15.04
CA LYS A 25 -28.54 -21.57 -13.81
C LYS A 25 -27.69 -20.34 -13.57
N ALA A 26 -26.54 -20.22 -14.23
CA ALA A 26 -25.62 -19.10 -14.10
C ALA A 26 -25.89 -17.97 -15.13
N ARG A 27 -26.94 -18.13 -15.94
CA ARG A 27 -27.38 -17.12 -16.91
C ARG A 27 -27.83 -15.83 -16.20
N GLY A 28 -27.11 -14.74 -16.37
CA GLY A 28 -27.42 -13.45 -15.76
C GLY A 28 -26.31 -12.85 -14.88
N MET A 29 -25.21 -13.59 -14.69
CA MET A 29 -24.10 -13.18 -13.80
C MET A 29 -22.98 -12.41 -14.51
N VAL A 30 -23.09 -12.17 -15.82
CA VAL A 30 -22.10 -11.41 -16.61
C VAL A 30 -22.72 -10.13 -17.09
N PRO A 31 -22.00 -9.00 -17.09
CA PRO A 31 -22.46 -7.77 -17.72
C PRO A 31 -22.95 -8.06 -19.15
N ALA A 32 -24.16 -7.61 -19.48
CA ALA A 32 -24.81 -7.91 -20.75
C ALA A 32 -23.93 -7.71 -22.01
N PRO A 33 -23.07 -6.67 -22.10
CA PRO A 33 -22.15 -6.51 -23.24
C PRO A 33 -21.10 -7.61 -23.34
N LEU A 34 -20.66 -8.15 -22.21
CA LEU A 34 -19.66 -9.22 -22.14
C LEU A 34 -20.32 -10.58 -22.44
N ALA A 35 -21.53 -10.82 -21.91
CA ALA A 35 -22.29 -12.04 -22.16
C ALA A 35 -22.58 -12.27 -23.63
N GLY A 36 -23.05 -11.24 -24.36
CA GLY A 36 -23.33 -11.33 -25.80
C GLY A 36 -22.07 -11.52 -26.65
N ARG A 37 -20.91 -11.03 -26.20
CA ARG A 37 -19.61 -11.23 -26.88
C ARG A 37 -19.11 -12.66 -26.60
N ILE A 38 -19.20 -13.10 -25.35
CA ILE A 38 -18.84 -14.44 -24.92
C ILE A 38 -19.74 -15.49 -25.60
N GLU A 39 -21.07 -15.29 -25.63
CA GLU A 39 -21.99 -16.20 -26.33
C GLU A 39 -21.65 -16.33 -27.82
N ARG A 40 -21.29 -15.27 -28.51
CA ARG A 40 -20.84 -15.31 -29.91
C ARG A 40 -19.53 -16.11 -30.07
N LEU A 41 -18.58 -15.93 -29.16
CA LEU A 41 -17.29 -16.59 -29.21
C LEU A 41 -17.36 -18.07 -28.83
N VAL A 42 -18.35 -18.48 -28.03
CA VAL A 42 -18.53 -19.85 -27.58
C VAL A 42 -19.42 -20.67 -28.54
N ARG A 43 -20.20 -20.07 -29.43
CA ARG A 43 -21.00 -20.78 -30.44
C ARG A 43 -20.19 -21.39 -31.58
N ALA A 44 -18.98 -20.94 -31.80
CA ALA A 44 -18.13 -21.43 -32.88
C ALA A 44 -17.14 -22.52 -32.41
N ARG A 45 -17.54 -23.71 -32.53
CA ARG A 45 -16.85 -25.04 -32.57
C ARG A 45 -15.44 -25.21 -32.01
N ARG A 46 -15.33 -26.14 -31.04
CA ARG A 46 -14.22 -27.11 -30.80
C ARG A 46 -12.80 -26.61 -30.62
N ALA A 47 -12.54 -25.39 -30.21
CA ALA A 47 -11.24 -25.05 -29.67
C ALA A 47 -11.15 -25.56 -28.22
N LYS A 48 -10.10 -26.29 -27.87
CA LYS A 48 -9.71 -26.53 -26.48
C LYS A 48 -9.38 -25.18 -25.89
N LEU A 49 -10.34 -24.59 -25.17
CA LEU A 49 -10.14 -23.35 -24.43
C LEU A 49 -9.04 -23.60 -23.38
N GLY A 50 -7.89 -23.03 -23.59
CA GLY A 50 -6.81 -23.00 -22.62
C GLY A 50 -7.06 -21.88 -21.65
N PHE A 51 -7.67 -22.17 -20.51
CA PHE A 51 -7.99 -21.14 -19.53
C PHE A 51 -6.74 -20.62 -18.81
N THR A 52 -6.55 -19.32 -18.81
CA THR A 52 -5.50 -18.67 -18.07
C THR A 52 -5.85 -18.67 -16.59
N ARG A 53 -4.97 -19.19 -15.76
CA ARG A 53 -5.13 -19.25 -14.31
C ARG A 53 -4.88 -17.88 -13.70
N ILE A 54 -5.73 -17.45 -12.74
CA ILE A 54 -5.36 -16.32 -11.87
C ILE A 54 -4.03 -16.69 -11.20
N PRO A 55 -2.97 -15.87 -11.36
CA PRO A 55 -1.61 -16.22 -10.94
C PRO A 55 -1.41 -16.20 -9.41
N TYR A 56 -2.43 -15.83 -8.65
CA TYR A 56 -2.33 -15.63 -7.21
C TYR A 56 -3.22 -16.58 -6.42
N PRO A 57 -2.82 -16.98 -5.20
CA PRO A 57 -3.72 -17.63 -4.26
C PRO A 57 -4.82 -16.67 -3.83
N ILE A 58 -6.06 -17.15 -3.79
CA ILE A 58 -7.19 -16.37 -3.27
C ILE A 58 -7.07 -16.29 -1.75
N PRO A 59 -7.14 -15.09 -1.14
CA PRO A 59 -7.06 -14.94 0.31
C PRO A 59 -8.14 -15.74 1.03
N SER A 60 -7.82 -16.28 2.21
CA SER A 60 -8.77 -17.01 3.05
C SER A 60 -9.94 -16.12 3.45
N GLY A 61 -11.16 -16.66 3.33
CA GLY A 61 -12.40 -15.94 3.69
C GLY A 61 -12.88 -14.93 2.65
N ILE A 62 -12.21 -14.81 1.51
CA ILE A 62 -12.77 -14.12 0.34
C ILE A 62 -13.54 -15.14 -0.47
N ASP A 63 -14.85 -14.97 -0.55
CA ASP A 63 -15.68 -15.63 -1.55
C ASP A 63 -15.54 -14.87 -2.86
N ALA A 64 -14.49 -15.22 -3.59
CA ALA A 64 -14.26 -14.76 -4.95
C ALA A 64 -14.87 -15.74 -5.94
N ALA A 65 -16.02 -16.35 -5.58
CA ALA A 65 -16.82 -17.03 -6.59
C ALA A 65 -17.20 -15.96 -7.62
N PRO A 66 -16.51 -15.89 -8.77
CA PRO A 66 -16.93 -14.95 -9.79
C PRO A 66 -18.34 -15.36 -10.16
N GLU A 67 -19.18 -14.37 -10.31
CA GLU A 67 -20.47 -14.55 -10.94
C GLU A 67 -20.25 -15.38 -12.21
N MET A 68 -20.73 -16.60 -12.21
CA MET A 68 -20.42 -17.61 -13.22
C MET A 68 -21.08 -17.23 -14.53
N VAL A 69 -20.30 -17.15 -15.58
CA VAL A 69 -20.79 -16.94 -16.94
C VAL A 69 -21.28 -18.26 -17.49
N SER A 70 -22.52 -18.30 -17.95
CA SER A 70 -23.01 -19.40 -18.81
C SER A 70 -22.45 -19.21 -20.21
N LEU A 71 -21.52 -20.08 -20.61
CA LEU A 71 -20.93 -20.11 -21.94
C LEU A 71 -21.43 -21.32 -22.70
N SER A 72 -21.99 -21.12 -23.89
CA SER A 72 -22.25 -22.19 -24.85
C SER A 72 -21.01 -22.37 -25.73
N THR A 73 -20.55 -23.62 -25.91
CA THR A 73 -19.24 -23.92 -26.52
C THR A 73 -19.21 -23.93 -28.04
N ASP A 74 -20.29 -23.48 -28.71
CA ASP A 74 -20.45 -23.75 -30.13
C ASP A 74 -19.92 -22.67 -31.09
N ASP A 75 -19.38 -21.53 -30.56
CA ASP A 75 -19.11 -20.33 -31.36
C ASP A 75 -17.64 -19.84 -31.41
N VAL A 76 -16.67 -20.55 -30.85
CA VAL A 76 -15.26 -20.11 -30.88
C VAL A 76 -14.53 -20.75 -32.07
N THR A 77 -14.14 -19.94 -33.06
CA THR A 77 -13.56 -20.40 -34.32
C THR A 77 -12.05 -20.26 -34.43
N THR A 78 -11.44 -19.30 -33.72
CA THR A 78 -10.00 -18.99 -33.88
C THR A 78 -9.26 -19.00 -32.56
N ARG A 79 -7.90 -19.16 -32.61
CA ARG A 79 -7.02 -19.01 -31.45
C ARG A 79 -7.08 -17.62 -30.83
N GLU A 80 -7.25 -16.59 -31.65
CA GLU A 80 -7.33 -15.19 -31.22
C GLU A 80 -8.60 -14.94 -30.40
N GLU A 81 -9.74 -15.43 -30.89
CA GLU A 81 -11.03 -15.35 -30.17
C GLU A 81 -10.98 -16.07 -28.82
N VAL A 82 -10.34 -17.24 -28.74
CA VAL A 82 -10.08 -17.93 -27.48
C VAL A 82 -9.23 -17.06 -26.54
N GLY A 83 -8.19 -16.42 -27.07
CA GLY A 83 -7.35 -15.50 -26.30
C GLY A 83 -8.12 -14.30 -25.74
N GLU A 84 -9.00 -13.71 -26.55
CA GLU A 84 -9.85 -12.60 -26.13
C GLU A 84 -10.85 -12.98 -25.05
N VAL A 85 -11.51 -14.15 -25.18
CA VAL A 85 -12.44 -14.66 -24.16
C VAL A 85 -11.71 -14.94 -22.86
N ASN A 86 -10.56 -15.60 -22.92
CA ASN A 86 -9.75 -15.87 -21.74
C ASN A 86 -9.32 -14.59 -21.03
N SER A 87 -8.89 -13.59 -21.79
CA SER A 87 -8.50 -12.28 -21.24
C SER A 87 -9.69 -11.56 -20.59
N ALA A 88 -10.86 -11.59 -21.23
CA ALA A 88 -12.07 -10.99 -20.68
C ALA A 88 -12.57 -11.70 -19.41
N CYS A 89 -12.52 -13.03 -19.38
CA CYS A 89 -12.88 -13.82 -18.21
C CYS A 89 -11.90 -13.59 -17.06
N LEU A 90 -10.60 -13.52 -17.34
CA LEU A 90 -9.57 -13.24 -16.35
C LEU A 90 -9.73 -11.85 -15.76
N GLU A 91 -9.99 -10.84 -16.59
CA GLU A 91 -10.22 -9.47 -16.14
C GLU A 91 -11.49 -9.35 -15.30
N HIS A 92 -12.57 -10.03 -15.68
CA HIS A 92 -13.81 -10.08 -14.87
C HIS A 92 -13.57 -10.71 -13.50
N ALA A 93 -12.89 -11.86 -13.45
CA ALA A 93 -12.54 -12.54 -12.21
C ALA A 93 -11.62 -11.68 -11.33
N ARG A 94 -10.67 -10.98 -11.93
CA ARG A 94 -9.77 -10.05 -11.25
C ARG A 94 -10.54 -8.89 -10.62
N ARG A 95 -11.50 -8.30 -11.35
CA ARG A 95 -12.37 -7.23 -10.81
C ARG A 95 -13.24 -7.72 -9.66
N ALA A 96 -13.79 -8.93 -9.74
CA ALA A 96 -14.56 -9.53 -8.65
C ALA A 96 -13.68 -9.75 -7.41
N LEU A 97 -12.48 -10.30 -7.58
CA LEU A 97 -11.50 -10.48 -6.51
C LEU A 97 -11.11 -9.14 -5.88
N PHE A 98 -10.87 -8.11 -6.69
CA PHE A 98 -10.50 -6.79 -6.19
C PHE A 98 -11.64 -6.13 -5.42
N ARG A 99 -12.90 -6.26 -5.87
CA ARG A 99 -14.06 -5.80 -5.08
C ARG A 99 -14.18 -6.52 -3.74
N ALA A 100 -13.93 -7.81 -3.70
CA ALA A 100 -13.94 -8.59 -2.46
C ALA A 100 -12.81 -8.18 -1.50
N ILE A 101 -11.62 -7.84 -2.02
CA ILE A 101 -10.51 -7.28 -1.23
C ILE A 101 -10.86 -5.88 -0.74
N ALA A 102 -11.46 -5.03 -1.59
CA ALA A 102 -11.88 -3.67 -1.24
C ALA A 102 -12.86 -3.63 -0.06
N ALA A 103 -13.72 -4.63 0.06
CA ALA A 103 -14.63 -4.79 1.19
C ALA A 103 -13.93 -5.20 2.51
N ARG A 104 -12.64 -5.55 2.46
CA ARG A 104 -11.83 -6.03 3.59
C ARG A 104 -10.47 -5.35 3.65
N PRO A 105 -10.43 -4.03 3.88
CA PRO A 105 -9.20 -3.24 3.84
C PRO A 105 -8.17 -3.68 4.89
N GLU A 106 -8.61 -4.33 5.97
CA GLU A 106 -7.73 -4.90 7.00
C GLU A 106 -6.75 -5.94 6.45
N LEU A 107 -7.03 -6.56 5.30
CA LEU A 107 -6.13 -7.52 4.66
C LEU A 107 -4.77 -6.91 4.32
N PHE A 108 -4.73 -5.62 3.92
CA PHE A 108 -3.47 -4.93 3.66
C PHE A 108 -2.68 -4.68 4.94
N ARG A 109 -3.35 -4.16 5.98
CA ARG A 109 -2.74 -3.95 7.30
C ARG A 109 -2.12 -5.24 7.84
N ASP A 110 -2.88 -6.33 7.77
CA ASP A 110 -2.47 -7.61 8.36
C ASP A 110 -1.43 -8.35 7.48
N SER A 111 -1.25 -7.92 6.22
CA SER A 111 -0.20 -8.42 5.33
C SER A 111 1.14 -7.69 5.51
N ILE A 112 1.15 -6.50 6.13
CA ILE A 112 2.40 -5.80 6.42
C ILE A 112 3.08 -6.48 7.60
N ALA A 113 4.24 -7.10 7.34
CA ALA A 113 5.04 -7.76 8.36
C ALA A 113 4.18 -8.66 9.30
N PRO A 114 3.56 -9.72 8.81
CA PRO A 114 2.60 -10.53 9.57
C PRO A 114 3.22 -11.20 10.79
N GLY A 115 4.57 -11.38 10.79
CA GLY A 115 5.32 -11.88 11.94
C GLY A 115 5.48 -10.88 13.09
N ILE A 116 5.24 -9.59 12.85
CA ILE A 116 5.27 -8.57 13.91
C ILE A 116 3.90 -8.50 14.56
N ILE A 117 3.84 -8.87 15.82
CA ILE A 117 2.66 -8.76 16.67
C ILE A 117 2.66 -7.38 17.34
N GLY A 118 1.50 -6.73 17.39
CA GLY A 118 1.39 -5.35 17.90
C GLY A 118 1.44 -4.30 16.78
N PHE A 119 1.49 -3.04 17.17
CA PHE A 119 1.52 -1.86 16.31
C PHE A 119 0.42 -1.79 15.23
N PRO A 120 -0.87 -2.08 15.57
CA PRO A 120 -1.94 -2.12 14.58
C PRO A 120 -2.12 -0.78 13.87
N VAL A 121 -1.99 0.33 14.57
CA VAL A 121 -2.15 1.68 13.99
C VAL A 121 -0.96 2.03 13.09
N VAL A 122 0.27 1.62 13.43
CA VAL A 122 1.43 1.78 12.54
C VAL A 122 1.22 1.00 11.25
N LYS A 123 0.80 -0.26 11.34
CA LYS A 123 0.49 -1.07 10.14
C LYS A 123 -0.64 -0.47 9.31
N GLU A 124 -1.66 0.09 9.94
CA GLU A 124 -2.75 0.83 9.28
C GLU A 124 -2.21 2.05 8.53
N ALA A 125 -1.37 2.85 9.19
CA ALA A 125 -0.70 4.00 8.56
C ALA A 125 0.11 3.62 7.33
N LEU A 126 0.89 2.53 7.43
CA LEU A 126 1.67 2.00 6.31
C LEU A 126 0.76 1.48 5.19
N ALA A 127 -0.34 0.79 5.52
CA ALA A 127 -1.31 0.36 4.52
C ALA A 127 -1.90 1.57 3.77
N LEU A 128 -2.36 2.60 4.48
CA LEU A 128 -2.85 3.83 3.85
C LEU A 128 -1.77 4.52 3.00
N GLN A 129 -0.51 4.53 3.45
CA GLN A 129 0.60 5.10 2.68
C GLN A 129 0.76 4.43 1.31
N LEU A 130 0.53 3.11 1.18
CA LEU A 130 0.60 2.41 -0.10
C LEU A 130 -0.40 2.96 -1.13
N PHE A 131 -1.57 3.44 -0.68
CA PHE A 131 -2.65 3.93 -1.54
C PHE A 131 -2.70 5.45 -1.69
N ALA A 132 -1.84 6.18 -1.02
CA ALA A 132 -1.84 7.64 -1.10
C ALA A 132 -1.51 8.12 -2.52
N GLU A 133 -2.33 8.98 -3.13
CA GLU A 133 -2.06 9.56 -4.46
C GLU A 133 -0.91 10.55 -4.39
N GLU A 134 -1.05 11.49 -3.49
CA GLU A 134 -0.01 12.45 -3.17
C GLU A 134 0.90 11.88 -2.06
N PRO A 135 2.20 12.24 -2.07
CA PRO A 135 3.15 11.69 -1.12
C PRO A 135 2.75 11.89 0.35
N VAL A 136 2.69 10.80 1.09
CA VAL A 136 2.63 10.77 2.56
C VAL A 136 3.95 10.22 3.07
N HIS A 137 4.64 10.97 3.95
CA HIS A 137 5.93 10.59 4.51
C HIS A 137 5.72 10.09 5.94
N VAL A 138 6.26 8.90 6.23
CA VAL A 138 6.12 8.23 7.54
C VAL A 138 7.50 7.97 8.12
N LEU A 139 7.67 8.28 9.39
CA LEU A 139 8.90 8.04 10.15
C LEU A 139 8.62 7.17 11.36
N LEU A 140 9.30 6.04 11.45
CA LEU A 140 9.25 5.13 12.58
C LEU A 140 10.51 5.31 13.43
N ILE A 141 10.39 5.92 14.60
CA ILE A 141 11.52 6.08 15.52
C ILE A 141 11.29 5.17 16.73
N GLY A 142 12.28 4.38 17.09
CA GLY A 142 12.07 3.52 18.24
C GLY A 142 13.28 2.75 18.67
N ASP A 143 13.13 2.07 19.80
CA ASP A 143 14.17 1.27 20.39
C ASP A 143 14.68 0.17 19.43
N PRO A 144 15.94 -0.24 19.53
CA PRO A 144 16.44 -1.39 18.81
C PRO A 144 15.63 -2.66 19.11
N GLY A 145 15.29 -3.44 18.06
CA GLY A 145 14.55 -4.69 18.20
C GLY A 145 13.02 -4.54 18.28
N THR A 146 12.46 -3.36 17.97
CA THR A 146 10.99 -3.16 17.91
C THR A 146 10.37 -3.55 16.56
N GLY A 147 11.13 -4.10 15.62
CA GLY A 147 10.62 -4.59 14.33
C GLY A 147 10.49 -3.54 13.23
N LYS A 148 11.07 -2.35 13.38
CA LYS A 148 11.01 -1.24 12.41
C LYS A 148 11.44 -1.68 10.99
N THR A 149 12.60 -2.30 10.88
CA THR A 149 13.14 -2.81 9.61
C THR A 149 12.19 -3.81 8.95
N VAL A 150 11.58 -4.71 9.75
CA VAL A 150 10.65 -5.72 9.24
C VAL A 150 9.35 -5.07 8.74
N LEU A 151 8.85 -4.05 9.43
CA LEU A 151 7.70 -3.26 8.97
C LEU A 151 8.01 -2.52 7.66
N LEU A 152 9.19 -1.92 7.57
CA LEU A 152 9.69 -1.23 6.38
C LEU A 152 9.74 -2.19 5.17
N GLN A 153 10.36 -3.36 5.35
CA GLN A 153 10.46 -4.40 4.33
C GLN A 153 9.08 -4.91 3.90
N GLY A 154 8.21 -5.23 4.89
CA GLY A 154 6.86 -5.72 4.61
C GLY A 154 6.00 -4.72 3.83
N ALA A 155 6.12 -3.42 4.08
CA ALA A 155 5.45 -2.40 3.29
C ALA A 155 6.05 -2.30 1.87
N SER A 156 7.38 -2.36 1.75
CA SER A 156 8.10 -2.32 0.47
C SER A 156 7.69 -3.47 -0.46
N GLU A 157 7.49 -4.67 0.07
CA GLU A 157 7.08 -5.86 -0.70
C GLU A 157 5.68 -5.75 -1.29
N LEU A 158 4.79 -4.98 -0.67
CA LEU A 158 3.40 -4.83 -1.11
C LEU A 158 3.21 -3.69 -2.13
N HIS A 159 4.19 -2.80 -2.32
CA HIS A 159 4.08 -1.72 -3.30
C HIS A 159 4.74 -2.11 -4.64
N PRO A 160 4.08 -1.83 -5.79
CA PRO A 160 4.61 -2.22 -7.12
C PRO A 160 5.90 -1.51 -7.52
N ILE A 161 6.14 -0.31 -7.00
CA ILE A 161 7.34 0.49 -7.24
C ILE A 161 7.93 0.82 -5.87
N SER A 162 9.06 0.22 -5.54
CA SER A 162 9.73 0.49 -4.27
C SER A 162 11.24 0.49 -4.43
N SER A 163 11.92 1.30 -3.64
CA SER A 163 13.36 1.27 -3.44
C SER A 163 13.67 1.10 -1.96
N PHE A 164 14.80 0.47 -1.65
CA PHE A 164 15.24 0.22 -0.28
C PHE A 164 16.72 0.58 -0.13
N GLY A 165 17.04 1.35 0.88
CA GLY A 165 18.40 1.75 1.23
C GLY A 165 18.65 1.79 2.73
N LEU A 166 19.92 1.68 3.11
CA LEU A 166 20.40 1.85 4.49
C LEU A 166 20.98 3.24 4.65
N GLY A 167 20.63 3.95 5.70
CA GLY A 167 21.15 5.30 5.98
C GLY A 167 22.67 5.32 6.09
N SER A 168 23.28 4.34 6.73
CA SER A 168 24.74 4.23 6.88
C SER A 168 25.49 3.98 5.58
N GLY A 169 24.83 3.37 4.58
CA GLY A 169 25.45 3.01 3.29
C GLY A 169 25.02 3.89 2.12
N THR A 170 24.16 4.88 2.36
CA THR A 170 23.57 5.69 1.29
C THR A 170 24.15 7.11 1.32
N SER A 171 24.97 7.42 0.34
CA SER A 171 25.45 8.80 0.10
C SER A 171 24.39 9.64 -0.62
N GLY A 172 24.57 10.96 -0.66
CA GLY A 172 23.73 11.87 -1.45
C GLY A 172 23.65 11.48 -2.93
N ALA A 173 24.74 10.96 -3.50
CA ALA A 173 24.73 10.41 -4.86
C ALA A 173 23.90 9.11 -4.96
N GLY A 174 23.98 8.22 -3.97
CA GLY A 174 23.16 7.01 -3.92
C GLY A 174 21.68 7.30 -3.74
N LEU A 175 21.32 8.38 -3.04
CA LEU A 175 19.95 8.88 -2.95
C LEU A 175 19.46 9.45 -4.28
N ALA A 176 20.23 10.30 -4.88
CA ALA A 176 19.85 11.09 -6.03
C ALA A 176 20.17 10.39 -7.35
N VAL A 177 21.41 10.53 -7.78
CA VAL A 177 21.93 9.97 -9.03
C VAL A 177 23.43 9.84 -8.96
N THR A 178 23.97 8.77 -9.50
CA THR A 178 25.41 8.58 -9.71
C THR A 178 25.73 8.85 -11.17
N VAL A 179 26.66 9.78 -11.43
CA VAL A 179 27.12 10.10 -12.79
C VAL A 179 28.58 9.65 -12.91
N LYS A 180 28.84 8.75 -13.85
CA LYS A 180 30.19 8.27 -14.16
C LYS A 180 30.43 8.42 -15.67
N GLY A 181 31.18 9.48 -16.04
CA GLY A 181 31.30 9.86 -17.46
C GLY A 181 29.92 10.25 -18.02
N ASN A 182 29.51 9.61 -19.10
CA ASN A 182 28.19 9.77 -19.73
C ASN A 182 27.11 8.83 -19.17
N ASP A 183 27.47 7.94 -18.23
CA ASP A 183 26.52 7.00 -17.62
C ASP A 183 25.84 7.66 -16.42
N ILE A 184 24.52 7.78 -16.48
CA ILE A 184 23.68 8.34 -15.41
C ILE A 184 22.87 7.20 -14.81
N ARG A 185 23.13 6.88 -13.55
CA ARG A 185 22.41 5.84 -12.80
C ARG A 185 21.47 6.47 -11.79
N PRO A 186 20.17 6.24 -11.89
CA PRO A 186 19.21 6.75 -10.92
C PRO A 186 19.48 6.18 -9.53
N GLY A 187 19.39 7.04 -8.52
CA GLY A 187 19.46 6.66 -7.11
C GLY A 187 18.10 6.25 -6.55
N LEU A 188 18.06 5.98 -5.23
CA LEU A 188 16.87 5.47 -4.54
C LEU A 188 15.61 6.31 -4.77
N LEU A 189 15.73 7.64 -4.76
CA LEU A 189 14.60 8.54 -4.92
C LEU A 189 13.99 8.45 -6.32
N SER A 190 14.85 8.46 -7.36
CA SER A 190 14.38 8.36 -8.75
C SER A 190 13.83 6.98 -9.09
N LEU A 191 14.42 5.91 -8.52
CA LEU A 191 13.91 4.53 -8.69
C LEU A 191 12.52 4.33 -8.09
N ALA A 192 12.19 5.12 -7.07
CA ALA A 192 10.89 5.08 -6.40
C ALA A 192 9.92 6.16 -6.88
N ASP A 193 10.14 6.83 -8.00
CA ASP A 193 9.20 7.87 -8.47
C ASP A 193 7.78 7.31 -8.57
N LYS A 194 6.81 8.03 -7.99
CA LYS A 194 5.41 7.61 -7.80
C LYS A 194 5.23 6.34 -6.95
N GLY A 195 6.29 5.91 -6.27
CA GLY A 195 6.33 4.70 -5.45
C GLY A 195 6.68 4.95 -4.00
N LEU A 196 7.22 3.93 -3.36
CA LEU A 196 7.64 3.91 -1.96
C LEU A 196 9.17 3.89 -1.87
N CYS A 197 9.76 4.95 -1.32
CA CYS A 197 11.18 4.99 -1.00
C CYS A 197 11.35 4.63 0.48
N CYS A 198 12.04 3.52 0.74
CA CYS A 198 12.31 3.01 2.07
C CYS A 198 13.76 3.28 2.48
N ILE A 199 13.97 3.95 3.61
CA ILE A 199 15.31 4.22 4.15
C ILE A 199 15.37 3.71 5.58
N ASP A 200 16.11 2.64 5.80
CA ASP A 200 16.35 2.10 7.13
C ASP A 200 17.51 2.84 7.81
N GLU A 201 17.39 3.08 9.11
CA GLU A 201 18.39 3.80 9.92
C GLU A 201 18.77 5.18 9.35
N LEU A 202 17.79 5.98 8.95
CA LEU A 202 18.00 7.33 8.39
C LEU A 202 18.88 8.23 9.28
N ASN A 203 18.86 8.01 10.60
CA ASN A 203 19.71 8.76 11.55
C ASN A 203 21.21 8.56 11.31
N LEU A 204 21.62 7.45 10.69
CA LEU A 204 23.02 7.17 10.36
C LEU A 204 23.49 7.82 9.06
N MET A 205 22.56 8.39 8.27
CA MET A 205 22.92 9.16 7.07
C MET A 205 23.53 10.51 7.45
N ALA A 206 24.64 10.84 6.83
CA ALA A 206 25.31 12.13 7.04
C ALA A 206 24.37 13.30 6.68
N LYS A 207 24.45 14.42 7.40
CA LYS A 207 23.54 15.56 7.19
C LYS A 207 23.68 16.15 5.78
N GLU A 208 24.88 16.18 5.26
CA GLU A 208 25.26 16.68 3.95
C GLU A 208 24.59 15.87 2.82
N ASP A 209 24.40 14.58 3.05
CA ASP A 209 23.80 13.64 2.08
C ASP A 209 22.27 13.73 2.02
N ARG A 210 21.62 14.42 2.95
CA ARG A 210 20.14 14.51 3.02
C ARG A 210 19.53 15.57 2.10
N ALA A 211 20.33 16.43 1.46
CA ALA A 211 19.81 17.52 0.64
C ALA A 211 18.86 17.07 -0.49
N PRO A 212 19.14 15.99 -1.26
CA PRO A 212 18.20 15.48 -2.25
C PRO A 212 16.89 14.98 -1.64
N LEU A 213 16.95 14.42 -0.41
CA LEU A 213 15.77 13.96 0.31
C LEU A 213 14.82 15.11 0.66
N TYR A 214 15.35 16.23 1.17
CA TYR A 214 14.55 17.41 1.45
C TYR A 214 13.84 17.93 0.20
N SER A 215 14.55 18.00 -0.93
CA SER A 215 13.98 18.44 -2.20
C SER A 215 12.89 17.50 -2.70
N ALA A 216 13.11 16.20 -2.66
CA ALA A 216 12.13 15.19 -3.05
C ALA A 216 10.85 15.25 -2.19
N MET A 217 11.00 15.36 -0.86
CA MET A 217 9.86 15.44 0.07
C MET A 217 9.02 16.71 -0.12
N GLU A 218 9.62 17.80 -0.54
CA GLU A 218 8.96 19.10 -0.65
C GLU A 218 8.43 19.37 -2.05
N LYS A 219 9.27 19.12 -3.07
CA LYS A 219 9.02 19.50 -4.47
C LYS A 219 8.64 18.34 -5.36
N GLY A 220 8.90 17.09 -4.92
CA GLY A 220 8.72 15.89 -5.74
C GLY A 220 9.75 15.73 -6.86
N PHE A 221 10.85 16.47 -6.80
CA PHE A 221 11.99 16.37 -7.70
C PHE A 221 13.25 16.93 -7.03
N PHE A 222 14.41 16.59 -7.58
CA PHE A 222 15.68 17.25 -7.25
C PHE A 222 16.46 17.59 -8.52
N THR A 223 17.40 18.51 -8.39
CA THR A 223 18.32 18.90 -9.48
C THR A 223 19.72 18.44 -9.16
N TYR A 224 20.48 18.15 -10.19
CA TYR A 224 21.86 17.74 -10.09
C TYR A 224 22.67 18.48 -11.15
N ASP A 225 23.64 19.27 -10.70
CA ASP A 225 24.51 20.08 -11.54
C ASP A 225 25.91 19.46 -11.57
N LYS A 226 26.40 19.11 -12.75
CA LYS A 226 27.75 18.59 -12.93
C LYS A 226 28.30 18.93 -14.30
N ALA A 227 29.53 19.43 -14.33
CA ALA A 227 30.30 19.71 -15.55
C ALA A 227 29.52 20.58 -16.58
N GLY A 228 28.79 21.60 -16.11
CA GLY A 228 28.01 22.48 -16.97
C GLY A 228 26.66 21.92 -17.45
N HIS A 229 26.31 20.72 -17.04
CA HIS A 229 25.00 20.11 -17.33
C HIS A 229 24.09 20.24 -16.10
N HIS A 230 22.85 20.68 -16.35
CA HIS A 230 21.79 20.77 -15.36
C HIS A 230 20.76 19.67 -15.62
N PHE A 231 20.61 18.76 -14.66
CA PHE A 231 19.66 17.65 -14.75
C PHE A 231 18.57 17.80 -13.70
N ARG A 232 17.33 17.53 -14.09
CA ARG A 232 16.20 17.41 -13.18
C ARG A 232 15.70 15.97 -13.18
N PHE A 233 15.51 15.42 -11.98
CA PHE A 233 15.00 14.07 -11.77
C PHE A 233 13.73 14.13 -10.94
N ASP A 234 12.67 13.52 -11.46
CA ASP A 234 11.42 13.36 -10.73
C ASP A 234 11.63 12.36 -9.57
N ALA A 235 11.05 12.70 -8.43
CA ALA A 235 11.14 11.94 -7.19
C ALA A 235 9.87 12.16 -6.34
N ARG A 236 8.71 11.92 -6.93
CA ARG A 236 7.40 12.00 -6.26
C ARG A 236 7.20 10.76 -5.41
N VAL A 237 7.98 10.66 -4.35
CA VAL A 237 8.06 9.46 -3.53
C VAL A 237 7.24 9.58 -2.25
N ARG A 238 6.65 8.47 -1.83
CA ARG A 238 6.23 8.27 -0.45
C ARG A 238 7.46 7.81 0.31
N LEU A 239 7.92 8.59 1.27
CA LEU A 239 9.06 8.21 2.09
C LEU A 239 8.57 7.41 3.29
N LEU A 240 9.14 6.24 3.49
CA LEU A 240 9.05 5.46 4.72
C LEU A 240 10.45 5.29 5.28
N ALA A 241 10.70 5.87 6.44
CA ALA A 241 12.01 5.83 7.06
C ALA A 241 11.94 5.27 8.47
N THR A 242 13.04 4.65 8.91
CA THR A 242 13.24 4.27 10.30
C THR A 242 14.39 5.04 10.91
N ALA A 243 14.38 5.16 12.22
CA ALA A 243 15.49 5.72 13.00
C ALA A 243 15.53 5.11 14.40
N ASN A 244 16.71 5.19 15.02
CA ASN A 244 16.85 4.98 16.45
C ASN A 244 16.82 6.33 17.16
N PRO A 245 16.41 6.40 18.45
CA PRO A 245 16.45 7.64 19.21
C PRO A 245 17.90 8.15 19.35
N ALA A 246 18.06 9.44 19.64
CA ALA A 246 19.37 10.07 19.84
C ALA A 246 20.20 9.40 20.95
N LYS A 247 19.50 8.87 21.96
CA LYS A 247 20.05 7.94 22.94
C LYS A 247 19.71 6.51 22.54
N THR A 248 20.24 5.53 23.25
CA THR A 248 20.05 4.11 22.94
C THR A 248 18.60 3.65 23.00
N LYS A 249 17.76 4.33 23.78
CA LYS A 249 16.31 4.06 23.95
C LYS A 249 15.57 5.31 24.38
N PHE A 250 14.27 5.33 24.17
CA PHE A 250 13.39 6.35 24.72
C PHE A 250 13.25 6.20 26.23
N THR A 251 13.45 7.30 26.96
CA THR A 251 13.29 7.40 28.41
C THR A 251 12.27 8.46 28.81
N GLY A 252 12.05 9.44 27.94
CA GLY A 252 11.12 10.54 28.12
C GLY A 252 9.68 10.06 28.29
N ARG A 253 8.90 10.79 29.12
CA ARG A 253 7.49 10.54 29.39
C ARG A 253 6.61 11.69 28.94
N THR A 254 7.14 12.89 28.87
CA THR A 254 6.44 14.06 28.38
C THR A 254 6.75 14.32 26.88
N PRO A 255 5.88 15.02 26.15
CA PRO A 255 6.15 15.39 24.76
C PRO A 255 7.48 16.15 24.59
N GLU A 256 7.82 17.03 25.52
CA GLU A 256 9.08 17.81 25.50
C GLU A 256 10.31 16.91 25.63
N GLU A 257 10.27 15.97 26.60
CA GLU A 257 11.36 15.01 26.82
C GLU A 257 11.55 14.14 25.57
N LEU A 258 10.45 13.69 24.96
CA LEU A 258 10.49 12.87 23.75
C LEU A 258 11.01 13.63 22.55
N ARG A 259 10.60 14.91 22.38
CA ARG A 259 11.16 15.77 21.30
C ARG A 259 12.68 15.91 21.44
N ALA A 260 13.20 16.04 22.67
CA ALA A 260 14.63 16.14 22.92
C ALA A 260 15.42 14.85 22.61
N GLU A 261 14.74 13.70 22.58
CA GLU A 261 15.32 12.40 22.24
C GLU A 261 15.24 12.03 20.77
N LEU A 262 14.57 12.87 19.93
CA LEU A 262 14.49 12.66 18.49
C LEU A 262 15.87 12.90 17.82
N PRO A 263 16.30 12.04 16.86
CA PRO A 263 17.63 12.11 16.28
C PRO A 263 17.75 13.12 15.12
N PHE A 264 16.75 13.96 14.90
CA PHE A 264 16.67 14.86 13.76
C PHE A 264 16.31 16.27 14.20
N ASP A 265 16.70 17.24 13.37
CA ASP A 265 16.30 18.64 13.52
C ASP A 265 14.82 18.86 13.14
N ALA A 266 14.26 19.96 13.58
CA ALA A 266 12.88 20.34 13.32
C ALA A 266 12.58 20.48 11.82
N ALA A 267 13.59 20.86 11.02
CA ALA A 267 13.43 21.05 9.58
C ALA A 267 13.17 19.72 8.85
N LEU A 268 13.79 18.62 9.26
CA LEU A 268 13.50 17.28 8.73
C LEU A 268 12.19 16.74 9.29
N LEU A 269 12.00 16.83 10.60
CA LEU A 269 10.80 16.30 11.28
C LEU A 269 9.52 16.92 10.73
N SER A 270 9.51 18.24 10.46
CA SER A 270 8.34 18.94 9.89
C SER A 270 7.97 18.46 8.48
N ARG A 271 8.83 17.72 7.78
CA ARG A 271 8.53 17.15 6.46
C ARG A 271 7.82 15.81 6.52
N PHE A 272 7.84 15.15 7.66
CA PHE A 272 7.07 13.92 7.86
C PHE A 272 5.62 14.26 8.24
N HIS A 273 4.67 13.54 7.62
CA HIS A 273 3.25 13.67 7.91
C HIS A 273 2.87 12.87 9.16
N LEU A 274 3.54 11.72 9.35
CA LEU A 274 3.33 10.83 10.49
C LEU A 274 4.68 10.47 11.12
N LEU A 275 4.74 10.54 12.45
CA LEU A 275 5.89 10.15 13.24
C LEU A 275 5.43 9.20 14.34
N PHE A 276 5.89 7.97 14.34
CA PHE A 276 5.55 7.00 15.36
C PHE A 276 6.73 6.70 16.27
N ILE A 277 6.50 6.78 17.59
CA ILE A 277 7.45 6.32 18.59
C ILE A 277 7.16 4.85 18.91
N MET A 278 8.12 4.00 18.62
CA MET A 278 8.01 2.56 18.82
C MET A 278 8.86 2.12 20.03
N ARG A 279 8.19 1.83 21.11
CA ARG A 279 8.83 1.35 22.34
C ARG A 279 8.82 -0.18 22.42
N LYS A 280 9.76 -0.74 23.16
CA LYS A 280 9.72 -2.17 23.48
C LYS A 280 8.45 -2.49 24.26
N PRO A 281 7.83 -3.66 23.98
CA PRO A 281 6.63 -4.09 24.70
C PRO A 281 6.90 -4.22 26.19
N GLY A 282 5.92 -3.87 27.01
CA GLY A 282 5.92 -4.14 28.43
C GLY A 282 5.87 -5.65 28.72
N LYS A 283 6.04 -6.03 29.99
CA LYS A 283 6.10 -7.45 30.38
C LYS A 283 4.89 -8.26 29.93
N GLU A 284 3.69 -7.71 30.09
CA GLU A 284 2.43 -8.40 29.76
C GLU A 284 2.28 -8.57 28.24
N GLU A 285 2.54 -7.51 27.49
CA GLU A 285 2.51 -7.53 26.04
C GLU A 285 3.59 -8.48 25.46
N PHE A 286 4.78 -8.47 26.05
CA PHE A 286 5.85 -9.41 25.67
C PHE A 286 5.45 -10.87 25.89
N LEU A 287 4.78 -11.19 27.01
CA LEU A 287 4.28 -12.53 27.28
C LEU A 287 3.19 -12.93 26.28
N GLU A 288 2.29 -12.02 25.92
CA GLU A 288 1.27 -12.29 24.90
C GLU A 288 1.89 -12.52 23.50
N ILE A 289 2.87 -11.71 23.13
CA ILE A 289 3.66 -11.89 21.89
C ILE A 289 4.31 -13.28 21.90
N THR A 290 4.96 -13.64 23.02
CA THR A 290 5.62 -14.95 23.18
C THR A 290 4.62 -16.10 23.05
N ARG A 291 3.45 -16.02 23.68
CA ARG A 291 2.40 -17.04 23.59
C ARG A 291 1.93 -17.23 22.15
N ARG A 292 1.77 -16.15 21.38
CA ARG A 292 1.36 -16.23 19.98
C ARG A 292 2.44 -16.83 19.10
N MET A 293 3.72 -16.50 19.35
CA MET A 293 4.86 -17.11 18.65
C MET A 293 4.95 -18.60 18.91
N VAL A 294 4.82 -19.04 20.16
CA VAL A 294 4.89 -20.47 20.56
C VAL A 294 3.72 -21.26 19.97
N LYS A 295 2.53 -20.68 19.85
CA LYS A 295 1.36 -21.32 19.22
C LYS A 295 1.53 -21.52 17.71
N GLY A 296 2.68 -21.16 17.16
CA GLY A 296 2.96 -21.34 15.74
C GLY A 296 1.99 -20.58 14.84
N ALA A 297 1.56 -19.38 15.27
CA ALA A 297 0.86 -18.45 14.40
C ALA A 297 1.76 -18.22 13.19
N SER A 298 1.68 -19.13 12.22
CA SER A 298 2.42 -19.06 10.96
C SER A 298 2.05 -17.72 10.33
N ALA A 299 3.02 -16.85 10.29
CA ALA A 299 2.85 -15.50 9.81
C ALA A 299 2.71 -15.47 8.28
N LYS A 300 1.80 -16.29 7.73
CA LYS A 300 1.45 -16.17 6.32
C LYS A 300 0.64 -14.91 6.12
N PRO A 301 1.11 -14.02 5.21
CA PRO A 301 0.35 -12.82 4.89
C PRO A 301 -1.03 -13.21 4.33
N PRO A 302 -2.12 -12.53 4.74
CA PRO A 302 -3.45 -12.72 4.16
C PRO A 302 -3.48 -12.49 2.65
N LEU A 303 -2.71 -11.50 2.17
CA LEU A 303 -2.53 -11.22 0.74
C LEU A 303 -1.17 -11.72 0.27
N ASP A 304 -1.15 -12.42 -0.87
CA ASP A 304 0.08 -12.64 -1.63
C ASP A 304 0.65 -11.31 -2.10
N ALA A 305 1.97 -11.14 -2.03
CA ALA A 305 2.63 -9.88 -2.38
C ALA A 305 2.42 -9.49 -3.86
N GLY A 306 2.33 -10.46 -4.77
CA GLY A 306 2.01 -10.20 -6.18
C GLY A 306 0.59 -9.68 -6.35
N LEU A 307 -0.38 -10.31 -5.67
CA LEU A 307 -1.77 -9.87 -5.65
C LEU A 307 -1.91 -8.47 -5.06
N ALA A 308 -1.23 -8.20 -3.95
CA ALA A 308 -1.24 -6.89 -3.31
C ALA A 308 -0.70 -5.80 -4.24
N ARG A 309 0.46 -6.04 -4.90
CA ARG A 309 1.03 -5.11 -5.87
C ARG A 309 0.09 -4.84 -7.05
N ASP A 310 -0.57 -5.85 -7.58
CA ASP A 310 -1.51 -5.68 -8.67
C ASP A 310 -2.78 -4.93 -8.24
N TYR A 311 -3.23 -5.15 -7.01
CA TYR A 311 -4.33 -4.37 -6.44
C TYR A 311 -3.95 -2.90 -6.26
N VAL A 312 -2.76 -2.60 -5.70
CA VAL A 312 -2.26 -1.22 -5.57
C VAL A 312 -2.16 -0.53 -6.92
N LYS A 313 -1.65 -1.22 -7.96
CA LYS A 313 -1.63 -0.71 -9.34
C LYS A 313 -3.05 -0.40 -9.86
N HIS A 314 -4.00 -1.29 -9.60
CA HIS A 314 -5.39 -1.10 -10.02
C HIS A 314 -6.02 0.10 -9.32
N ALA A 315 -5.82 0.23 -8.00
CA ALA A 315 -6.32 1.35 -7.22
C ALA A 315 -5.66 2.68 -7.62
N ALA A 316 -4.40 2.66 -8.06
CA ALA A 316 -3.65 3.89 -8.38
C ALA A 316 -4.22 4.70 -9.53
N VAL A 317 -5.02 4.10 -10.44
CA VAL A 317 -5.67 4.83 -11.54
C VAL A 317 -6.95 5.55 -11.10
N LEU A 318 -7.44 5.24 -9.89
CA LEU A 318 -8.66 5.84 -9.35
C LEU A 318 -8.34 7.22 -8.76
N LYS A 319 -9.03 8.24 -9.25
CA LYS A 319 -9.02 9.57 -8.64
C LYS A 319 -10.07 9.63 -7.54
N VAL A 320 -9.68 10.11 -6.37
CA VAL A 320 -10.56 10.24 -5.21
C VAL A 320 -10.82 11.71 -4.94
N GLU A 321 -12.09 12.08 -4.98
CA GLU A 321 -12.54 13.43 -4.68
C GLU A 321 -12.81 13.61 -3.18
N LEU A 322 -12.59 14.82 -2.68
CA LEU A 322 -13.00 15.24 -1.35
C LEU A 322 -14.30 16.05 -1.49
N PRO A 323 -15.45 15.50 -1.08
CA PRO A 323 -16.72 16.22 -1.16
C PRO A 323 -16.73 17.50 -0.31
N ALA A 324 -17.26 18.60 -0.84
CA ALA A 324 -17.35 19.88 -0.13
C ALA A 324 -18.11 19.78 1.22
N GLY A 325 -19.06 18.85 1.32
CA GLY A 325 -19.80 18.61 2.57
C GLY A 325 -18.95 18.18 3.77
N LEU A 326 -17.70 17.70 3.55
CA LEU A 326 -16.78 17.28 4.61
C LEU A 326 -15.83 18.40 5.11
N GLU A 327 -15.91 19.58 4.52
CA GLU A 327 -15.06 20.72 4.88
C GLU A 327 -15.23 21.13 6.35
N LYS A 328 -16.47 21.14 6.83
CA LYS A 328 -16.78 21.47 8.23
C LYS A 328 -16.19 20.45 9.22
N ASP A 329 -16.28 19.15 8.89
CA ASP A 329 -15.75 18.08 9.73
C ASP A 329 -14.21 18.18 9.82
N ILE A 330 -13.55 18.49 8.70
CA ILE A 330 -12.08 18.66 8.65
C ILE A 330 -11.66 19.92 9.42
N SER A 331 -12.39 21.03 9.25
CA SER A 331 -12.09 22.29 9.95
C SER A 331 -12.25 22.14 11.46
N ALA A 332 -13.33 21.53 11.94
CA ALA A 332 -13.53 21.26 13.36
C ALA A 332 -12.45 20.33 13.94
N LEU A 333 -12.02 19.33 13.15
CA LEU A 333 -10.93 18.46 13.57
C LEU A 333 -9.60 19.24 13.64
N ALA A 334 -9.31 20.11 12.67
CA ALA A 334 -8.10 20.93 12.67
C ALA A 334 -8.04 21.87 13.89
N GLU A 335 -9.17 22.47 14.25
CA GLU A 335 -9.30 23.31 15.44
C GLU A 335 -9.04 22.50 16.73
N SER A 336 -9.69 21.35 16.89
CA SER A 336 -9.47 20.45 18.03
C SER A 336 -8.02 19.95 18.14
N LEU A 337 -7.35 19.67 17.01
CA LEU A 337 -5.94 19.30 17.01
C LEU A 337 -5.06 20.48 17.47
N LYS A 338 -5.37 21.70 17.02
CA LYS A 338 -4.60 22.89 17.39
C LYS A 338 -4.74 23.24 18.87
N GLU A 339 -5.93 23.10 19.45
CA GLU A 339 -6.18 23.29 20.88
C GLU A 339 -5.36 22.30 21.76
N ARG A 340 -5.14 21.09 21.27
CA ARG A 340 -4.42 20.04 21.99
C ARG A 340 -2.92 19.97 21.68
N GLU A 341 -2.40 20.88 20.87
CA GLU A 341 -1.04 20.83 20.34
C GLU A 341 0.05 20.67 21.40
N ALA A 342 -0.13 21.25 22.58
CA ALA A 342 0.80 21.11 23.69
C ALA A 342 1.02 19.65 24.14
N THR A 343 0.05 18.77 23.88
CA THR A 343 0.12 17.33 24.24
C THR A 343 0.80 16.47 23.15
N PHE A 344 1.18 17.05 22.04
CA PHE A 344 1.71 16.32 20.88
C PHE A 344 3.23 16.41 20.81
N ILE A 345 3.85 15.39 20.22
CA ILE A 345 5.30 15.35 19.96
C ILE A 345 5.70 16.13 18.70
N GLN A 346 4.75 16.43 17.82
CA GLN A 346 4.93 17.30 16.65
C GLN A 346 3.99 18.49 16.71
N GLU A 347 4.43 19.60 16.10
CA GLU A 347 3.61 20.78 15.93
C GLU A 347 2.50 20.54 14.90
N VAL A 348 1.28 21.04 15.20
CA VAL A 348 0.15 20.98 14.28
C VAL A 348 0.27 22.11 13.27
N SER A 349 0.62 21.77 12.05
CA SER A 349 0.84 22.68 10.93
C SER A 349 -0.16 22.43 9.80
N PRO A 350 -0.25 23.32 8.80
CA PRO A 350 -1.06 23.05 7.59
C PRO A 350 -0.69 21.73 6.92
N ARG A 351 0.58 21.29 7.00
CA ARG A 351 1.04 19.98 6.48
C ARG A 351 0.37 18.81 7.21
N THR A 352 0.10 18.93 8.50
CA THR A 352 -0.63 17.93 9.29
C THR A 352 -2.03 17.71 8.71
N ILE A 353 -2.74 18.79 8.37
CA ILE A 353 -4.08 18.73 7.77
C ILE A 353 -4.03 18.20 6.34
N VAL A 354 -3.03 18.60 5.56
CA VAL A 354 -2.77 18.02 4.23
C VAL A 354 -2.54 16.51 4.35
N GLY A 355 -1.76 16.08 5.34
CA GLY A 355 -1.53 14.66 5.63
C GLY A 355 -2.82 13.91 5.95
N LEU A 356 -3.69 14.47 6.79
CA LEU A 356 -5.02 13.94 7.11
C LEU A 356 -5.86 13.73 5.84
N ILE A 357 -5.95 14.75 4.98
CA ILE A 357 -6.73 14.68 3.74
C ILE A 357 -6.18 13.61 2.80
N ARG A 358 -4.85 13.53 2.67
CA ARG A 358 -4.19 12.51 1.85
C ARG A 358 -4.46 11.10 2.36
N LEU A 359 -4.45 10.89 3.67
CA LEU A 359 -4.77 9.61 4.30
C LEU A 359 -6.25 9.24 4.13
N ALA A 360 -7.17 10.21 4.27
CA ALA A 360 -8.59 9.97 4.03
C ALA A 360 -8.86 9.58 2.56
N LYS A 361 -8.24 10.27 1.60
CA LYS A 361 -8.29 9.88 0.18
C LYS A 361 -7.67 8.50 -0.07
N ALA A 362 -6.58 8.17 0.62
CA ALA A 362 -5.94 6.85 0.53
C ALA A 362 -6.85 5.74 1.08
N SER A 363 -7.59 6.01 2.17
CA SER A 363 -8.59 5.09 2.73
C SER A 363 -9.69 4.78 1.71
N ALA A 364 -10.30 5.81 1.11
CA ALA A 364 -11.31 5.62 0.07
C ALA A 364 -10.77 4.87 -1.14
N ARG A 365 -9.52 5.18 -1.57
CA ARG A 365 -8.85 4.50 -2.68
C ARG A 365 -8.57 3.04 -2.37
N MET A 366 -8.13 2.71 -1.16
CA MET A 366 -7.90 1.33 -0.71
C MET A 366 -9.18 0.49 -0.79
N GLU A 367 -10.34 1.12 -0.62
CA GLU A 367 -11.66 0.49 -0.76
C GLU A 367 -12.27 0.68 -2.18
N LEU A 368 -11.47 1.11 -3.17
CA LEU A 368 -11.87 1.35 -4.56
C LEU A 368 -13.07 2.31 -4.69
N ARG A 369 -13.17 3.30 -3.81
CA ARG A 369 -14.18 4.36 -3.86
C ARG A 369 -13.63 5.63 -4.49
N GLY A 370 -14.46 6.31 -5.30
CA GLY A 370 -14.09 7.55 -5.98
C GLY A 370 -14.30 8.82 -5.15
N ALA A 371 -14.83 8.72 -3.93
CA ALA A 371 -15.04 9.85 -3.04
C ALA A 371 -14.73 9.48 -1.58
N VAL A 372 -14.25 10.47 -0.83
CA VAL A 372 -14.03 10.35 0.63
C VAL A 372 -15.37 10.35 1.35
N GLU A 373 -15.51 9.49 2.34
CA GLU A 373 -16.63 9.43 3.27
C GLU A 373 -16.18 9.83 4.68
N LYS A 374 -17.11 10.09 5.59
CA LYS A 374 -16.80 10.48 6.97
C LYS A 374 -15.93 9.44 7.69
N ARG A 375 -16.18 8.15 7.46
CA ARG A 375 -15.37 7.05 8.03
C ARG A 375 -13.90 7.09 7.63
N ASP A 376 -13.58 7.65 6.43
CA ASP A 376 -12.20 7.80 5.98
C ASP A 376 -11.48 8.89 6.76
N ILE A 377 -12.18 9.99 7.06
CA ILE A 377 -11.66 11.06 7.91
C ILE A 377 -11.44 10.54 9.33
N GLU A 378 -12.37 9.76 9.88
CA GLU A 378 -12.24 9.14 11.20
C GLU A 378 -11.04 8.19 11.27
N ARG A 379 -10.88 7.32 10.27
CA ARG A 379 -9.71 6.43 10.15
C ARG A 379 -8.39 7.22 10.05
N ALA A 380 -8.34 8.23 9.20
CA ALA A 380 -7.17 9.09 9.04
C ALA A 380 -6.85 9.88 10.32
N ARG A 381 -7.89 10.37 11.03
CA ARG A 381 -7.76 11.03 12.34
C ARG A 381 -7.13 10.12 13.36
N ASP A 382 -7.60 8.88 13.48
CA ASP A 382 -7.12 7.94 14.50
C ASP A 382 -5.64 7.58 14.25
N VAL A 383 -5.26 7.41 12.99
CA VAL A 383 -3.86 7.22 12.60
C VAL A 383 -3.01 8.45 12.93
N LEU A 384 -3.51 9.64 12.59
CA LEU A 384 -2.82 10.90 12.83
C LEU A 384 -2.64 11.14 14.33
N LEU A 385 -3.70 11.02 15.13
CA LEU A 385 -3.64 11.18 16.59
C LEU A 385 -2.62 10.22 17.23
N SER A 386 -2.60 8.96 16.81
CA SER A 386 -1.61 7.99 17.29
C SER A 386 -0.18 8.38 16.91
N SER A 387 0.02 9.08 15.80
CA SER A 387 1.34 9.57 15.39
C SER A 387 1.78 10.84 16.13
N LEU A 388 0.83 11.62 16.63
CA LEU A 388 1.10 12.86 17.39
C LEU A 388 1.30 12.58 18.88
N THR A 389 0.72 11.51 19.38
CA THR A 389 0.85 11.09 20.79
C THR A 389 1.91 10.02 20.96
N ALA A 390 2.55 9.95 22.13
CA ALA A 390 3.60 9.00 22.45
C ALA A 390 3.08 7.74 23.13
#